data_7256fdd31e11b78463409b472553711f
#
_entry.id   7256fdd31e11b78463409b472553711f
#
_cell.length_a   1.000
_cell.length_b   1.000
_cell.length_c   1.000
_cell.angle_alpha   90.00
_cell.angle_beta   90.00
_cell.angle_gamma   90.00
#
_symmetry.space_group_name_H-M   'P 1'
#
loop_
_entity.id
_entity.type
_entity.pdbx_description
1 polymer ?
#
loop_
_entity_poly.entity_id
_entity_poly.type
_entity_poly.pdbx_seq_one_letter_code
_entity_poly.pdbx_strand_id
1 'polypeptide(L)' 'MTAASLAEVKMGTEALALCIVGVLCERDPSLLIAFRERVELLYHVLDNRGDHEAAAMVGAFGRALIDPAFKRPSN' A
#
# COMPACT_ATOMS: atom_id res chain seq x y z
N MET A 1 -3.55 0.24 -28.94
CA MET A 1 -3.52 0.01 -27.50
C MET A 1 -3.68 1.34 -26.77
N THR A 2 -4.65 1.43 -25.89
CA THR A 2 -4.90 2.66 -25.16
C THR A 2 -3.98 2.72 -23.95
N ALA A 3 -3.32 3.86 -23.74
CA ALA A 3 -2.52 4.04 -22.54
C ALA A 3 -3.41 4.06 -21.31
N ALA A 4 -3.00 3.36 -20.27
CA ALA A 4 -3.71 3.39 -18.99
C ALA A 4 -3.67 4.81 -18.42
N SER A 5 -4.75 5.25 -17.78
CA SER A 5 -4.75 6.52 -17.08
C SER A 5 -3.82 6.46 -15.87
N LEU A 6 -3.38 7.63 -15.41
CA LEU A 6 -2.54 7.71 -14.22
C LEU A 6 -3.24 7.08 -13.00
N ALA A 7 -4.55 7.29 -12.89
CA ALA A 7 -5.33 6.71 -11.80
C ALA A 7 -5.34 5.17 -11.86
N GLU A 8 -5.46 4.60 -13.05
CA GLU A 8 -5.41 3.16 -13.24
C GLU A 8 -4.03 2.59 -12.90
N VAL A 9 -2.97 3.29 -13.29
CA VAL A 9 -1.60 2.88 -12.97
C VAL A 9 -1.37 2.89 -11.46
N LYS A 10 -1.81 3.94 -10.79
CA LYS A 10 -1.70 4.05 -9.32
C LYS A 10 -2.47 2.92 -8.63
N MET A 11 -3.69 2.66 -9.07
CA MET A 11 -4.52 1.61 -8.50
C MET A 11 -3.92 0.23 -8.72
N GLY A 12 -3.43 -0.04 -9.92
CA GLY A 12 -2.79 -1.32 -10.23
C GLY A 12 -1.51 -1.54 -9.43
N THR A 13 -0.70 -0.51 -9.29
CA THR A 13 0.53 -0.57 -8.49
C THR A 13 0.22 -0.85 -7.02
N GLU A 14 -0.78 -0.15 -6.47
CA GLU A 14 -1.22 -0.38 -5.10
C GLU A 14 -1.73 -1.80 -4.90
N ALA A 15 -2.54 -2.29 -5.84
CA ALA A 15 -3.08 -3.65 -5.76
C ALA A 15 -1.98 -4.71 -5.79
N LEU A 16 -0.97 -4.54 -6.64
CA LEU A 16 0.17 -5.46 -6.71
C LEU A 16 0.96 -5.44 -5.39
N ALA A 17 1.20 -4.26 -4.84
CA ALA A 17 1.89 -4.13 -3.57
C ALA A 17 1.11 -4.79 -2.44
N LEU A 18 -0.22 -4.60 -2.39
CA LEU A 18 -1.08 -5.26 -1.40
C LEU A 18 -1.06 -6.78 -1.55
N CYS A 19 -0.99 -7.28 -2.78
CA CYS A 19 -0.90 -8.71 -3.04
C CYS A 19 0.39 -9.29 -2.42
N ILE A 20 1.53 -8.63 -2.66
CA ILE A 20 2.82 -9.08 -2.13
C ILE A 20 2.82 -9.04 -0.61
N VAL A 21 2.42 -7.92 -0.04
CA VAL A 21 2.38 -7.76 1.42
C VAL A 21 1.41 -8.73 2.05
N GLY A 22 0.25 -8.97 1.42
CA GLY A 22 -0.75 -9.91 1.90
C GLY A 22 -0.19 -11.32 2.02
N VAL A 23 0.51 -11.79 1.00
CA VAL A 23 1.12 -13.13 1.03
C VAL A 23 2.16 -13.24 2.14
N LEU A 24 3.01 -12.23 2.27
CA LEU A 24 4.05 -12.22 3.30
C LEU A 24 3.45 -12.20 4.71
N CYS A 25 2.40 -11.41 4.92
CA CYS A 25 1.74 -11.31 6.23
C CYS A 25 0.94 -12.57 6.58
N GLU A 26 0.45 -13.31 5.59
CA GLU A 26 -0.17 -14.61 5.84
C GLU A 26 0.85 -15.61 6.40
N ARG A 27 2.09 -15.54 5.92
CA ARG A 27 3.17 -16.42 6.38
C ARG A 27 3.74 -15.99 7.72
N ASP A 28 3.81 -14.68 7.95
CA ASP A 28 4.35 -14.12 9.18
C ASP A 28 3.56 -12.86 9.54
N PRO A 29 2.51 -12.99 10.38
CA PRO A 29 1.67 -11.85 10.73
C PRO A 29 2.41 -10.69 11.41
N SER A 30 3.57 -10.94 12.01
CA SER A 30 4.36 -9.86 12.63
C SER A 30 4.88 -8.86 11.59
N LEU A 31 4.97 -9.27 10.32
CA LEU A 31 5.43 -8.39 9.25
C LEU A 31 4.47 -7.22 9.00
N LEU A 32 3.19 -7.37 9.34
CA LEU A 32 2.23 -6.28 9.15
C LEU A 32 2.64 -5.03 9.92
N ILE A 33 3.09 -5.19 11.14
CA ILE A 33 3.54 -4.06 11.97
C ILE A 33 4.75 -3.41 11.33
N ALA A 34 5.71 -4.21 10.88
CA ALA A 34 6.91 -3.69 10.21
C ALA A 34 6.58 -2.93 8.92
N PHE A 35 5.67 -3.45 8.12
CA PHE A 35 5.22 -2.77 6.89
C PHE A 35 4.55 -1.45 7.20
N ARG A 36 3.68 -1.43 8.20
CA ARG A 36 2.97 -0.20 8.59
C ARG A 36 3.94 0.88 9.06
N GLU A 37 4.92 0.50 9.87
CA GLU A 37 5.93 1.45 10.35
C GLU A 37 6.75 2.02 9.19
N ARG A 38 7.15 1.17 8.24
CA ARG A 38 7.91 1.62 7.09
C ARG A 38 7.09 2.51 6.17
N VAL A 39 5.83 2.18 5.96
CA VAL A 39 4.91 3.00 5.15
C VAL A 39 4.72 4.37 5.77
N GLU A 40 4.55 4.44 7.08
CA GLU A 40 4.41 5.73 7.77
C GLU A 40 5.68 6.57 7.63
N LEU A 41 6.84 5.96 7.80
CA LEU A 41 8.12 6.65 7.60
C LEU A 41 8.24 7.19 6.17
N LEU A 42 7.90 6.36 5.19
CA LEU A 42 7.99 6.74 3.78
C LEU A 42 7.02 7.89 3.46
N TYR A 43 5.82 7.85 4.03
CA TYR A 43 4.86 8.94 3.89
C TYR A 43 5.47 10.27 4.34
N HIS A 44 6.07 10.30 5.51
CA HIS A 44 6.67 11.53 6.05
C HIS A 44 7.85 12.01 5.22
N VAL A 45 8.68 11.09 4.74
CA VAL A 45 9.81 11.45 3.88
C VAL A 45 9.32 12.11 2.59
N LEU A 46 8.33 11.53 1.95
CA LEU A 46 7.79 12.05 0.70
C LEU A 46 7.09 13.40 0.92
N ASP A 47 6.31 13.51 1.99
CA ASP A 47 5.59 14.73 2.30
C ASP A 47 6.56 15.89 2.59
N ASN A 48 7.61 15.63 3.36
CA ASN A 48 8.62 16.64 3.68
C ASN A 48 9.40 17.10 2.45
N ARG A 49 9.53 16.25 1.44
CA ARG A 49 10.19 16.60 0.18
C ARG A 49 9.27 17.39 -0.75
N GLY A 50 8.00 17.50 -0.44
CA GLY A 50 7.03 18.14 -1.31
C GLY A 50 6.42 17.21 -2.35
N ASP A 51 6.71 15.92 -2.29
CA ASP A 51 6.15 14.90 -3.20
C ASP A 51 4.76 14.48 -2.69
N HIS A 52 3.82 15.43 -2.67
CA HIS A 52 2.54 15.24 -1.98
C HIS A 52 1.64 14.19 -2.63
N GLU A 53 1.67 14.05 -3.96
CA GLU A 53 0.87 13.02 -4.61
C GLU A 53 1.39 11.63 -4.30
N ALA A 54 2.72 11.46 -4.30
CA ALA A 54 3.33 10.20 -3.92
C ALA A 54 3.06 9.88 -2.46
N ALA A 55 3.13 10.87 -1.58
CA ALA A 55 2.80 10.72 -0.17
C ALA A 55 1.35 10.28 0.01
N ALA A 56 0.42 10.89 -0.72
CA ALA A 56 -0.99 10.51 -0.66
C ALA A 56 -1.21 9.05 -1.08
N MET A 57 -0.50 8.60 -2.10
CA MET A 57 -0.58 7.21 -2.56
C MET A 57 -0.05 6.25 -1.51
N VAL A 58 1.07 6.58 -0.88
CA VAL A 58 1.65 5.76 0.19
C VAL A 58 0.73 5.74 1.41
N GLY A 59 0.12 6.87 1.76
CA GLY A 59 -0.84 6.94 2.84
C GLY A 59 -2.08 6.08 2.58
N ALA A 60 -2.59 6.09 1.35
CA ALA A 60 -3.72 5.24 0.95
C ALA A 60 -3.34 3.76 1.07
N PHE A 61 -2.14 3.39 0.66
CA PHE A 61 -1.63 2.02 0.81
C PHE A 61 -1.59 1.62 2.29
N GLY A 62 -1.09 2.50 3.15
CA GLY A 62 -1.04 2.23 4.58
C GLY A 62 -2.42 1.98 5.18
N ARG A 63 -3.42 2.76 4.77
CA ARG A 63 -4.81 2.54 5.21
C ARG A 63 -5.36 1.22 4.69
N ALA A 64 -5.04 0.84 3.46
CA ALA A 64 -5.49 -0.41 2.88
C ALA A 64 -4.93 -1.63 3.63
N LEU A 65 -3.72 -1.54 4.15
CA LEU A 65 -3.10 -2.64 4.91
C LEU A 65 -3.92 -3.07 6.12
N ILE A 66 -4.65 -2.14 6.71
CA ILE A 66 -5.44 -2.42 7.91
C ILE A 66 -6.93 -2.52 7.62
N ASP A 67 -7.34 -2.36 6.38
CA ASP A 67 -8.75 -2.45 5.99
C ASP A 67 -9.17 -3.91 5.91
N PRO A 68 -10.22 -4.33 6.65
CA PRO A 68 -10.70 -5.71 6.60
C PRO A 68 -11.08 -6.19 5.20
N ALA A 69 -11.44 -5.27 4.29
CA ALA A 69 -11.81 -5.63 2.92
C ALA A 69 -10.64 -6.26 2.16
N PHE A 70 -9.41 -6.02 2.56
CA PHE A 70 -8.22 -6.58 1.92
C PHE A 70 -7.69 -7.82 2.62
N LYS A 71 -8.36 -8.26 3.66
CA LYS A 71 -8.01 -9.53 4.29
C LYS A 71 -8.59 -10.67 3.47
N ARG A 72 -7.84 -11.77 3.43
CA ARG A 72 -8.31 -12.97 2.78
C ARG A 72 -9.59 -13.45 3.46
N PRO A 73 -10.64 -13.76 2.68
CA PRO A 73 -11.88 -14.28 3.28
C PRO A 73 -11.59 -15.54 4.07
N SER A 74 -12.10 -15.61 5.29
CA SER A 74 -12.03 -16.85 6.05
C SER A 74 -13.19 -17.74 5.65
N ASN A 75 -12.87 -18.94 5.30
CA ASN A 75 -13.86 -19.95 4.93
C ASN A 75 -14.08 -20.91 6.09
#